data_ac4b4b28b0c52af9e2065dd087c62fe5
#
_entry.id   ac4b4b28b0c52af9e2065dd087c62fe5
#
_cell.length_a   1.000
_cell.length_b   1.000
_cell.length_c   1.000
_cell.angle_alpha   90.00
_cell.angle_beta   90.00
_cell.angle_gamma   90.00
#
_symmetry.space_group_name_H-M   'P 1'
#
loop_
_entity.id
_entity.type
_entity.pdbx_description
1 polymer ?
#
loop_
_entity_poly.entity_id
_entity_poly.type
_entity_poly.pdbx_seq_one_letter_code
_entity_poly.pdbx_strand_id
1 'polypeptide(L)'
;EVTPNRLKSFVVQDILEDCLTIEDASKVSIVNDAGQTVTDWFDVAVEGQKVTCRAKAESLQDEAFTDNQTYTFTLKVRQRPESEINISKYLAEDGYSILVPNHASMSYERTNGSGDTMDTETVWVKGVIPPELEVKKNTSQYEWKTGDIIDYEVLVSQTKQDVKAVNVVITDELPSCLQLLEGQYAVETSQGGENCTLTGQGENEIGRA
;
A
#
# COMPACT_ATOMS: atom_id res chain seq x y z
N GLU A 1 -40.75 -38.40 2.00
CA GLU A 1 -39.33 -38.00 2.07
C GLU A 1 -39.28 -36.50 1.88
N VAL A 2 -38.78 -35.74 2.87
CA VAL A 2 -38.54 -34.32 2.74
C VAL A 2 -37.26 -34.19 1.94
N THR A 3 -37.35 -33.68 0.72
CA THR A 3 -36.17 -33.38 -0.10
C THR A 3 -35.29 -32.37 0.64
N PRO A 4 -34.01 -32.66 0.89
CA PRO A 4 -33.13 -31.70 1.57
C PRO A 4 -33.15 -30.36 0.84
N ASN A 5 -33.31 -29.28 1.58
CA ASN A 5 -33.27 -27.93 1.02
C ASN A 5 -31.81 -27.56 0.76
N ARG A 6 -31.26 -28.04 -0.37
CA ARG A 6 -29.88 -27.88 -0.78
C ARG A 6 -29.64 -26.50 -1.39
N LEU A 7 -28.38 -26.09 -1.47
CA LEU A 7 -27.96 -24.93 -2.24
C LEU A 7 -28.14 -25.23 -3.75
N LYS A 8 -28.73 -24.29 -4.45
CA LYS A 8 -28.84 -24.25 -5.93
C LYS A 8 -27.72 -23.40 -6.52
N SER A 9 -27.31 -22.35 -5.81
CA SER A 9 -26.16 -21.54 -6.16
C SER A 9 -25.45 -21.04 -4.90
N PHE A 10 -24.14 -20.85 -5.03
CA PHE A 10 -23.30 -20.21 -4.02
C PHE A 10 -22.21 -19.43 -4.73
N VAL A 11 -22.12 -18.14 -4.47
CA VAL A 11 -21.19 -17.24 -5.16
C VAL A 11 -20.53 -16.31 -4.15
N VAL A 12 -19.21 -16.22 -4.20
CA VAL A 12 -18.43 -15.21 -3.47
C VAL A 12 -17.83 -14.26 -4.48
N GLN A 13 -17.93 -12.96 -4.24
CA GLN A 13 -17.37 -11.91 -5.08
C GLN A 13 -16.54 -10.96 -4.24
N ASP A 14 -15.42 -10.53 -4.81
CA ASP A 14 -14.58 -9.48 -4.27
C ASP A 14 -14.28 -8.48 -5.39
N ILE A 15 -14.46 -7.21 -5.11
CA ILE A 15 -14.14 -6.12 -6.05
C ILE A 15 -12.97 -5.35 -5.46
N LEU A 16 -11.78 -5.67 -5.94
CA LEU A 16 -10.54 -5.03 -5.52
C LEU A 16 -10.55 -3.53 -5.84
N GLU A 17 -9.93 -2.74 -4.98
CA GLU A 17 -9.68 -1.33 -5.26
C GLU A 17 -8.78 -1.14 -6.51
N ASP A 18 -8.93 -0.01 -7.20
CA ASP A 18 -8.22 0.27 -8.45
C ASP A 18 -6.69 0.35 -8.31
N CYS A 19 -6.18 0.54 -7.09
CA CYS A 19 -4.76 0.47 -6.77
C CYS A 19 -4.22 -0.97 -6.66
N LEU A 20 -5.08 -1.99 -6.68
CA LEU A 20 -4.69 -3.39 -6.57
C LEU A 20 -4.87 -4.10 -7.91
N THR A 21 -4.16 -5.19 -8.09
CA THR A 21 -4.33 -6.12 -9.21
C THR A 21 -4.16 -7.56 -8.76
N ILE A 22 -4.85 -8.46 -9.45
CA ILE A 22 -4.68 -9.89 -9.39
C ILE A 22 -4.32 -10.40 -10.79
N GLU A 23 -3.29 -11.25 -10.90
CA GLU A 23 -2.77 -11.67 -12.20
C GLU A 23 -3.79 -12.53 -12.95
N ASP A 24 -4.31 -13.55 -12.30
CA ASP A 24 -5.28 -14.50 -12.86
C ASP A 24 -5.93 -15.35 -11.76
N ALA A 25 -6.81 -16.27 -12.17
CA ALA A 25 -7.54 -17.17 -11.29
C ALA A 25 -6.63 -18.11 -10.45
N SER A 26 -5.38 -18.37 -10.88
CA SER A 26 -4.43 -19.20 -10.12
C SER A 26 -3.96 -18.55 -8.81
N LYS A 27 -4.21 -17.26 -8.64
CA LYS A 27 -3.92 -16.51 -7.41
C LYS A 27 -5.03 -16.59 -6.37
N VAL A 28 -6.10 -17.33 -6.69
CA VAL A 28 -7.19 -17.62 -5.77
C VAL A 28 -7.07 -19.05 -5.27
N SER A 29 -7.17 -19.23 -3.96
CA SER A 29 -7.25 -20.56 -3.35
C SER A 29 -8.41 -20.64 -2.38
N ILE A 30 -9.08 -21.79 -2.35
CA ILE A 30 -10.23 -22.03 -1.50
C ILE A 30 -9.94 -23.30 -0.69
N VAL A 31 -10.09 -23.19 0.63
CA VAL A 31 -9.79 -24.27 1.57
C VAL A 31 -11.02 -24.47 2.45
N ASN A 32 -11.40 -25.74 2.70
CA ASN A 32 -12.48 -26.08 3.60
C ASN A 32 -12.01 -26.14 5.07
N ASP A 33 -12.92 -26.36 6.01
CA ASP A 33 -12.64 -26.45 7.45
C ASP A 33 -11.74 -27.64 7.84
N ALA A 34 -11.65 -28.69 7.00
CA ALA A 34 -10.72 -29.80 7.15
C ALA A 34 -9.30 -29.46 6.64
N GLY A 35 -9.05 -28.23 6.15
CA GLY A 35 -7.78 -27.81 5.60
C GLY A 35 -7.48 -28.35 4.20
N GLN A 36 -8.46 -28.88 3.50
CA GLN A 36 -8.32 -29.40 2.14
C GLN A 36 -8.51 -28.27 1.13
N THR A 37 -7.67 -28.24 0.11
CA THR A 37 -7.84 -27.32 -1.04
C THR A 37 -8.99 -27.84 -1.92
N VAL A 38 -10.01 -27.00 -2.07
CA VAL A 38 -11.25 -27.28 -2.81
C VAL A 38 -11.52 -26.24 -3.91
N THR A 39 -10.46 -25.58 -4.40
CA THR A 39 -10.58 -24.55 -5.44
C THR A 39 -11.23 -25.10 -6.71
N ASP A 40 -11.01 -26.37 -7.03
CA ASP A 40 -11.60 -27.09 -8.18
C ASP A 40 -13.11 -27.29 -8.05
N TRP A 41 -13.70 -27.12 -6.87
CA TRP A 41 -15.15 -27.11 -6.66
C TRP A 41 -15.83 -25.84 -7.16
N PHE A 42 -15.04 -24.84 -7.53
CA PHE A 42 -15.52 -23.53 -7.94
C PHE A 42 -15.04 -23.18 -9.35
N ASP A 43 -15.89 -22.48 -10.09
CA ASP A 43 -15.48 -21.71 -11.25
C ASP A 43 -14.98 -20.35 -10.76
N VAL A 44 -13.69 -20.10 -10.92
CA VAL A 44 -13.04 -18.86 -10.54
C VAL A 44 -12.83 -18.00 -11.77
N ALA A 45 -13.42 -16.81 -11.77
CA ALA A 45 -13.27 -15.80 -12.83
C ALA A 45 -12.63 -14.54 -12.27
N VAL A 46 -11.68 -13.98 -13.03
CA VAL A 46 -11.05 -12.69 -12.77
C VAL A 46 -11.30 -11.77 -13.96
N GLU A 47 -12.04 -10.70 -13.73
CA GLU A 47 -12.44 -9.72 -14.76
C GLU A 47 -12.05 -8.30 -14.27
N GLY A 48 -10.86 -7.86 -14.63
CA GLY A 48 -10.29 -6.63 -14.09
C GLY A 48 -10.07 -6.73 -12.58
N GLN A 49 -10.70 -5.87 -11.80
CA GLN A 49 -10.67 -5.89 -10.32
C GLN A 49 -11.68 -6.85 -9.71
N LYS A 50 -12.61 -7.41 -10.49
CA LYS A 50 -13.65 -8.29 -9.98
C LYS A 50 -13.20 -9.73 -9.98
N VAL A 51 -13.22 -10.35 -8.81
CA VAL A 51 -12.99 -11.78 -8.61
C VAL A 51 -14.32 -12.43 -8.26
N THR A 52 -14.69 -13.49 -8.97
CA THR A 52 -15.92 -14.24 -8.73
C THR A 52 -15.58 -15.70 -8.55
N CYS A 53 -15.98 -16.28 -7.43
CA CYS A 53 -15.88 -17.71 -7.15
C CYS A 53 -17.30 -18.27 -7.08
N ARG A 54 -17.69 -19.07 -8.06
CA ARG A 54 -19.02 -19.70 -8.16
C ARG A 54 -18.89 -21.20 -7.92
N ALA A 55 -19.58 -21.74 -6.94
CA ALA A 55 -19.61 -23.18 -6.73
C ALA A 55 -20.23 -23.88 -7.94
N LYS A 56 -19.59 -24.95 -8.39
CA LYS A 56 -20.06 -25.78 -9.51
C LYS A 56 -21.31 -26.57 -9.10
N ALA A 57 -22.17 -26.87 -10.07
CA ALA A 57 -23.42 -27.58 -9.79
C ALA A 57 -23.20 -28.97 -9.20
N GLU A 58 -22.17 -29.69 -9.65
CA GLU A 58 -21.79 -30.99 -9.10
C GLU A 58 -21.31 -30.88 -7.66
N SER A 59 -20.54 -29.84 -7.32
CA SER A 59 -20.05 -29.62 -5.96
C SER A 59 -21.18 -29.30 -4.99
N LEU A 60 -22.20 -28.56 -5.44
CA LEU A 60 -23.39 -28.26 -4.62
C LEU A 60 -24.26 -29.47 -4.31
N GLN A 61 -24.06 -30.61 -5.02
CA GLN A 61 -24.73 -31.86 -4.73
C GLN A 61 -23.97 -32.71 -3.71
N ASP A 62 -22.71 -32.38 -3.44
CA ASP A 62 -21.88 -33.07 -2.46
C ASP A 62 -22.32 -32.73 -1.03
N GLU A 63 -22.19 -33.71 -0.12
CA GLU A 63 -22.40 -33.52 1.31
C GLU A 63 -21.43 -32.50 1.92
N ALA A 64 -20.33 -32.18 1.22
CA ALA A 64 -19.37 -31.15 1.58
C ALA A 64 -19.98 -29.74 1.67
N PHE A 65 -21.07 -29.45 0.92
CA PHE A 65 -21.86 -28.22 1.08
C PHE A 65 -23.01 -28.38 2.09
N THR A 66 -22.76 -29.10 3.16
CA THR A 66 -23.72 -29.28 4.25
C THR A 66 -23.69 -28.12 5.24
N ASP A 67 -24.67 -28.11 6.17
CA ASP A 67 -24.71 -27.11 7.24
C ASP A 67 -23.42 -27.12 8.10
N ASN A 68 -22.97 -25.95 8.53
CA ASN A 68 -21.79 -25.71 9.37
C ASN A 68 -20.40 -25.92 8.69
N GLN A 69 -20.33 -25.91 7.39
CA GLN A 69 -19.05 -25.89 6.68
C GLN A 69 -18.49 -24.47 6.56
N THR A 70 -17.17 -24.33 6.77
CA THR A 70 -16.45 -23.08 6.57
C THR A 70 -15.54 -23.19 5.36
N TYR A 71 -15.58 -22.19 4.50
CA TYR A 71 -14.68 -22.06 3.37
C TYR A 71 -13.84 -20.80 3.50
N THR A 72 -12.53 -20.94 3.41
CA THR A 72 -11.60 -19.81 3.41
C THR A 72 -11.18 -19.50 1.99
N PHE A 73 -11.52 -18.31 1.51
CA PHE A 73 -11.14 -17.78 0.20
C PHE A 73 -9.92 -16.89 0.38
N THR A 74 -8.82 -17.19 -0.31
CA THR A 74 -7.58 -16.42 -0.28
C THR A 74 -7.28 -15.88 -1.66
N LEU A 75 -7.13 -14.56 -1.77
CA LEU A 75 -6.75 -13.85 -2.98
C LEU A 75 -5.34 -13.29 -2.81
N LYS A 76 -4.42 -13.62 -3.72
CA LYS A 76 -3.07 -13.03 -3.73
C LYS A 76 -3.04 -11.86 -4.70
N VAL A 77 -3.00 -10.66 -4.15
CA VAL A 77 -3.03 -9.40 -4.89
C VAL A 77 -1.72 -8.65 -4.77
N ARG A 78 -1.47 -7.72 -5.69
CA ARG A 78 -0.34 -6.78 -5.67
C ARG A 78 -0.86 -5.36 -5.82
N GLN A 79 -0.12 -4.40 -5.29
CA GLN A 79 -0.31 -3.01 -5.65
C GLN A 79 0.12 -2.80 -7.11
N ARG A 80 -0.66 -2.03 -7.85
CA ARG A 80 -0.29 -1.58 -9.19
C ARG A 80 0.83 -0.54 -9.11
N PRO A 81 1.60 -0.35 -10.21
CA PRO A 81 2.59 0.73 -10.28
C PRO A 81 1.97 2.08 -9.90
N GLU A 82 2.69 2.87 -9.12
CA GLU A 82 2.20 4.17 -8.64
C GLU A 82 1.81 5.12 -9.78
N SER A 83 2.49 5.02 -10.94
CA SER A 83 2.15 5.78 -12.15
C SER A 83 0.77 5.47 -12.74
N GLU A 84 0.14 4.37 -12.31
CA GLU A 84 -1.16 3.91 -12.81
C GLU A 84 -2.30 4.11 -11.81
N ILE A 85 -2.00 4.64 -10.61
CA ILE A 85 -2.98 4.80 -9.54
C ILE A 85 -3.06 6.25 -9.07
N ASN A 86 -4.25 6.64 -8.63
CA ASN A 86 -4.43 7.91 -7.92
C ASN A 86 -4.12 7.71 -6.43
N ILE A 87 -2.86 7.93 -6.03
CA ILE A 87 -2.42 7.76 -4.63
C ILE A 87 -3.23 8.61 -3.67
N SER A 88 -3.57 9.85 -4.05
CA SER A 88 -4.31 10.79 -3.19
C SER A 88 -5.67 10.24 -2.73
N LYS A 89 -6.26 9.31 -3.49
CA LYS A 89 -7.52 8.62 -3.11
C LYS A 89 -7.36 7.78 -1.84
N TYR A 90 -6.17 7.24 -1.62
CA TYR A 90 -5.88 6.28 -0.54
C TYR A 90 -4.99 6.86 0.56
N LEU A 91 -4.52 8.11 0.39
CA LEU A 91 -3.58 8.73 1.31
C LEU A 91 -4.23 8.88 2.70
N ALA A 92 -3.52 8.42 3.72
CA ALA A 92 -3.93 8.59 5.10
C ALA A 92 -3.64 10.01 5.60
N GLU A 93 -4.25 10.40 6.71
CA GLU A 93 -4.06 11.73 7.32
C GLU A 93 -2.60 12.02 7.71
N ASP A 94 -1.80 10.98 7.96
CA ASP A 94 -0.37 11.12 8.24
C ASP A 94 0.43 11.65 7.03
N GLY A 95 -0.10 11.54 5.82
CA GLY A 95 0.48 12.04 4.58
C GLY A 95 1.64 11.22 4.02
N TYR A 96 1.97 10.06 4.59
CA TYR A 96 3.02 9.16 4.10
C TYR A 96 2.60 7.68 4.01
N SER A 97 1.39 7.37 4.43
CA SER A 97 0.83 6.03 4.27
C SER A 97 -0.46 6.04 3.46
N ILE A 98 -0.81 4.90 2.91
CA ILE A 98 -2.10 4.66 2.26
C ILE A 98 -2.92 3.67 3.07
N LEU A 99 -4.23 3.84 3.03
CA LEU A 99 -5.22 2.93 3.59
C LEU A 99 -6.09 2.43 2.43
N VAL A 100 -5.98 1.15 2.15
CA VAL A 100 -6.73 0.50 1.06
C VAL A 100 -7.85 -0.33 1.68
N PRO A 101 -9.12 0.02 1.43
CA PRO A 101 -10.25 -0.76 1.91
C PRO A 101 -10.46 -1.99 1.03
N ASN A 102 -11.00 -3.04 1.61
CA ASN A 102 -11.54 -4.18 0.87
C ASN A 102 -12.72 -4.81 1.61
N HIS A 103 -13.69 -5.28 0.86
CA HIS A 103 -14.80 -6.09 1.36
C HIS A 103 -15.24 -7.08 0.28
N ALA A 104 -15.81 -8.18 0.69
CA ALA A 104 -16.35 -9.20 -0.20
C ALA A 104 -17.85 -9.35 0.03
N SER A 105 -18.54 -9.88 -0.96
CA SER A 105 -19.94 -10.26 -0.86
C SER A 105 -20.12 -11.75 -1.12
N MET A 106 -21.13 -12.34 -0.51
CA MET A 106 -21.55 -13.70 -0.73
C MET A 106 -23.04 -13.74 -1.02
N SER A 107 -23.43 -14.50 -2.01
CA SER A 107 -24.84 -14.77 -2.32
C SER A 107 -25.10 -16.25 -2.49
N TYR A 108 -26.28 -16.67 -2.11
CA TYR A 108 -26.74 -18.05 -2.31
C TYR A 108 -28.22 -18.11 -2.66
N GLU A 109 -28.61 -19.18 -3.32
CA GLU A 109 -30.00 -19.58 -3.58
C GLU A 109 -30.17 -21.05 -3.20
N ARG A 110 -31.27 -21.39 -2.59
CA ARG A 110 -31.66 -22.76 -2.23
C ARG A 110 -32.65 -23.33 -3.23
N THR A 111 -32.80 -24.66 -3.24
CA THR A 111 -33.72 -25.36 -4.14
C THR A 111 -35.19 -25.00 -3.94
N ASN A 112 -35.58 -24.50 -2.76
CA ASN A 112 -36.92 -23.99 -2.47
C ASN A 112 -37.13 -22.53 -2.93
N GLY A 113 -36.14 -21.91 -3.56
CA GLY A 113 -36.19 -20.51 -4.03
C GLY A 113 -35.84 -19.48 -2.96
N SER A 114 -35.55 -19.86 -1.71
CA SER A 114 -35.02 -18.93 -0.71
C SER A 114 -33.53 -18.63 -1.00
N GLY A 115 -33.11 -17.42 -0.73
CA GLY A 115 -31.70 -17.00 -0.90
C GLY A 115 -31.45 -15.69 -0.22
N ASP A 116 -30.18 -15.29 -0.13
CA ASP A 116 -29.75 -14.04 0.45
C ASP A 116 -28.43 -13.58 -0.14
N THR A 117 -28.11 -12.29 0.09
CA THR A 117 -26.81 -11.72 -0.21
C THR A 117 -26.29 -11.04 1.04
N MET A 118 -25.06 -11.30 1.40
CA MET A 118 -24.40 -10.75 2.59
C MET A 118 -23.05 -10.17 2.20
N ASP A 119 -22.75 -9.00 2.78
CA ASP A 119 -21.44 -8.36 2.64
C ASP A 119 -20.62 -8.58 3.90
N THR A 120 -19.31 -8.69 3.75
CA THR A 120 -18.38 -8.66 4.87
C THR A 120 -18.24 -7.25 5.41
N GLU A 121 -17.72 -7.12 6.62
CA GLU A 121 -17.18 -5.84 7.07
C GLU A 121 -16.03 -5.41 6.17
N THR A 122 -15.85 -4.09 6.03
CA THR A 122 -14.70 -3.54 5.31
C THR A 122 -13.45 -3.66 6.17
N VAL A 123 -12.42 -4.28 5.63
CA VAL A 123 -11.08 -4.32 6.22
C VAL A 123 -10.17 -3.32 5.54
N TRP A 124 -9.17 -2.83 6.26
CA TRP A 124 -8.24 -1.82 5.78
C TRP A 124 -6.80 -2.35 5.85
N VAL A 125 -6.08 -2.21 4.75
CA VAL A 125 -4.65 -2.55 4.68
C VAL A 125 -3.86 -1.26 4.60
N LYS A 126 -2.88 -1.09 5.51
CA LYS A 126 -1.98 0.06 5.52
C LYS A 126 -0.72 -0.25 4.74
N GLY A 127 -0.40 0.59 3.76
CA GLY A 127 0.86 0.61 3.03
C GLY A 127 1.66 1.88 3.32
N VAL A 128 2.95 1.89 3.00
CA VAL A 128 3.81 3.08 3.08
C VAL A 128 4.18 3.51 1.67
N ILE A 129 4.09 4.81 1.40
CA ILE A 129 4.52 5.40 0.14
C ILE A 129 5.86 6.09 0.38
N PRO A 130 6.95 5.68 -0.31
CA PRO A 130 8.21 6.39 -0.22
C PRO A 130 8.09 7.79 -0.83
N PRO A 131 8.68 8.84 -0.20
CA PRO A 131 8.78 10.14 -0.81
C PRO A 131 9.75 10.10 -2.02
N GLU A 132 9.62 11.06 -2.90
CA GLU A 132 10.63 11.36 -3.92
C GLU A 132 11.39 12.61 -3.50
N LEU A 133 12.69 12.48 -3.25
CA LEU A 133 13.53 13.58 -2.83
C LEU A 133 14.49 13.95 -3.97
N GLU A 134 14.57 15.25 -4.26
CA GLU A 134 15.59 15.84 -5.09
C GLU A 134 16.55 16.64 -4.22
N VAL A 135 17.86 16.46 -4.43
CA VAL A 135 18.89 17.17 -3.68
C VAL A 135 19.77 17.93 -4.64
N LYS A 136 19.97 19.23 -4.37
CA LYS A 136 20.89 20.09 -5.12
C LYS A 136 21.84 20.77 -4.15
N LYS A 137 23.12 20.87 -4.53
CA LYS A 137 24.11 21.66 -3.80
C LYS A 137 24.61 22.79 -4.70
N ASN A 138 24.52 24.00 -4.21
CA ASN A 138 24.90 25.20 -4.91
C ASN A 138 25.99 25.94 -4.15
N THR A 139 26.72 26.78 -4.85
CA THR A 139 27.58 27.84 -4.30
C THR A 139 27.49 29.07 -5.16
N SER A 140 27.56 30.24 -4.57
CA SER A 140 27.64 31.51 -5.29
C SER A 140 29.07 31.85 -5.71
N GLN A 141 30.05 31.10 -5.21
CA GLN A 141 31.47 31.40 -5.38
C GLN A 141 32.23 30.22 -5.97
N TYR A 142 32.66 30.35 -7.21
CA TYR A 142 33.38 29.31 -7.94
C TYR A 142 34.92 29.46 -7.91
N GLU A 143 35.40 30.63 -7.50
CA GLU A 143 36.83 30.93 -7.31
C GLU A 143 37.06 31.48 -5.90
N TRP A 144 38.07 31.00 -5.23
CA TRP A 144 38.38 31.41 -3.87
C TRP A 144 39.89 31.44 -3.59
N LYS A 145 40.28 32.20 -2.58
CA LYS A 145 41.65 32.30 -2.08
C LYS A 145 41.68 31.85 -0.62
N THR A 146 42.84 31.48 -0.14
CA THR A 146 43.03 31.11 1.27
C THR A 146 42.51 32.25 2.18
N GLY A 147 41.58 31.90 3.07
CA GLY A 147 40.94 32.81 4.01
C GLY A 147 39.60 33.39 3.53
N ASP A 148 39.19 33.11 2.29
CA ASP A 148 37.85 33.50 1.84
C ASP A 148 36.77 32.63 2.52
N ILE A 149 35.60 33.22 2.71
CA ILE A 149 34.40 32.53 3.17
C ILE A 149 33.64 32.04 1.92
N ILE A 150 33.25 30.77 1.91
CA ILE A 150 32.50 30.16 0.81
C ILE A 150 31.15 29.75 1.35
N ASP A 151 30.08 30.23 0.73
CA ASP A 151 28.73 29.84 1.07
C ASP A 151 28.28 28.64 0.22
N TYR A 152 27.84 27.58 0.86
CA TYR A 152 27.18 26.43 0.25
C TYR A 152 25.72 26.39 0.67
N GLU A 153 24.87 26.14 -0.31
CA GLU A 153 23.45 25.88 -0.12
C GLU A 153 23.13 24.45 -0.53
N VAL A 154 22.51 23.68 0.38
CA VAL A 154 21.96 22.35 0.06
C VAL A 154 20.45 22.47 0.04
N LEU A 155 19.87 22.32 -1.13
CA LEU A 155 18.43 22.37 -1.35
C LEU A 155 17.89 20.95 -1.44
N VAL A 156 16.93 20.61 -0.58
CA VAL A 156 16.21 19.32 -0.61
C VAL A 156 14.74 19.59 -0.89
N SER A 157 14.22 18.98 -1.93
CA SER A 157 12.83 19.11 -2.35
C SER A 157 12.14 17.75 -2.36
N GLN A 158 10.93 17.66 -1.82
CA GLN A 158 10.04 16.54 -2.01
C GLN A 158 9.17 16.82 -3.24
N THR A 159 9.25 15.97 -4.27
CA THR A 159 8.63 16.21 -5.58
C THR A 159 7.34 15.44 -5.80
N LYS A 160 7.07 14.44 -4.98
CA LYS A 160 5.86 13.61 -5.09
C LYS A 160 4.65 14.33 -4.51
N GLN A 161 3.63 14.53 -5.32
CA GLN A 161 2.42 15.25 -4.92
C GLN A 161 1.75 14.57 -3.71
N ASP A 162 1.27 15.39 -2.77
CA ASP A 162 0.50 15.04 -1.57
C ASP A 162 1.22 14.09 -0.59
N VAL A 163 2.43 13.60 -0.89
CA VAL A 163 3.19 12.72 -0.01
C VAL A 163 4.17 13.50 0.83
N LYS A 164 4.19 13.25 2.14
CA LYS A 164 5.15 13.87 3.06
C LYS A 164 6.41 13.02 3.18
N ALA A 165 7.55 13.68 3.22
CA ALA A 165 8.80 13.08 3.67
C ALA A 165 8.93 13.24 5.18
N VAL A 166 9.22 12.15 5.88
CA VAL A 166 9.40 12.12 7.34
C VAL A 166 10.78 11.57 7.68
N ASN A 167 11.37 12.04 8.76
CA ASN A 167 12.70 11.66 9.22
C ASN A 167 13.79 11.87 8.15
N VAL A 168 13.73 12.99 7.41
CA VAL A 168 14.74 13.35 6.43
C VAL A 168 16.02 13.72 7.15
N VAL A 169 17.13 13.10 6.75
CA VAL A 169 18.48 13.41 7.25
C VAL A 169 19.31 13.93 6.08
N ILE A 170 19.89 15.09 6.24
CA ILE A 170 20.79 15.70 5.28
C ILE A 170 22.19 15.68 5.90
N THR A 171 23.14 15.06 5.21
CA THR A 171 24.55 15.04 5.65
C THR A 171 25.40 15.72 4.58
N ASP A 172 26.26 16.63 4.99
CA ASP A 172 27.26 17.26 4.15
C ASP A 172 28.63 17.09 4.77
N GLU A 173 29.54 16.43 4.02
CA GLU A 173 30.93 16.25 4.42
C GLU A 173 31.80 17.26 3.68
N LEU A 174 32.40 18.18 4.43
CA LEU A 174 33.31 19.16 3.85
C LEU A 174 34.69 18.54 3.58
N PRO A 175 35.34 18.90 2.47
CA PRO A 175 36.73 18.51 2.24
C PRO A 175 37.66 19.04 3.35
N SER A 176 38.74 18.33 3.63
CA SER A 176 39.70 18.69 4.68
C SER A 176 40.38 20.07 4.53
N CYS A 177 40.29 20.67 3.36
CA CYS A 177 40.78 22.04 3.11
C CYS A 177 39.79 23.13 3.50
N LEU A 178 38.57 22.77 3.88
CA LEU A 178 37.52 23.68 4.35
C LEU A 178 37.24 23.45 5.81
N GLN A 179 36.86 24.49 6.49
CA GLN A 179 36.44 24.46 7.90
C GLN A 179 35.06 25.08 8.03
N LEU A 180 34.15 24.40 8.72
CA LEU A 180 32.85 24.96 9.04
C LEU A 180 33.02 26.11 10.04
N LEU A 181 32.41 27.24 9.73
CA LEU A 181 32.36 28.38 10.63
C LEU A 181 31.24 28.17 11.65
N GLU A 182 31.60 28.11 12.93
CA GLU A 182 30.67 27.85 14.03
C GLU A 182 29.57 28.91 14.10
N GLY A 183 28.30 28.47 14.18
CA GLY A 183 27.15 29.39 14.25
C GLY A 183 26.79 30.08 12.93
N GLN A 184 27.46 29.77 11.81
CA GLN A 184 27.22 30.39 10.49
C GLN A 184 26.42 29.46 9.58
N TYR A 185 25.56 28.62 10.12
CA TYR A 185 24.68 27.73 9.37
C TYR A 185 23.23 27.89 9.81
N ALA A 186 22.31 27.79 8.87
CA ALA A 186 20.87 27.87 9.10
C ALA A 186 20.12 26.85 8.26
N VAL A 187 18.96 26.42 8.72
CA VAL A 187 18.00 25.66 7.92
C VAL A 187 16.76 26.51 7.73
N GLU A 188 16.42 26.72 6.46
CA GLU A 188 15.19 27.39 6.07
C GLU A 188 14.24 26.38 5.45
N THR A 189 12.96 26.40 5.85
CA THR A 189 11.93 25.57 5.28
C THR A 189 10.85 26.41 4.63
N SER A 190 10.41 26.03 3.44
CA SER A 190 9.35 26.73 2.72
C SER A 190 7.97 26.64 3.41
N GLN A 191 7.82 25.74 4.37
CA GLN A 191 6.55 25.48 5.08
C GLN A 191 6.61 25.71 6.59
N GLY A 192 7.62 26.42 7.10
CA GLY A 192 7.73 26.77 8.52
C GLY A 192 7.90 25.53 9.41
N GLY A 193 8.81 24.65 9.07
CA GLY A 193 9.08 23.41 9.82
C GLY A 193 9.67 23.72 11.19
N GLU A 194 8.94 23.41 12.25
CA GLU A 194 9.32 23.65 13.63
C GLU A 194 10.32 22.63 14.21
N ASN A 195 10.73 21.61 13.45
CA ASN A 195 11.44 20.44 13.98
C ASN A 195 12.76 20.13 13.26
N CYS A 196 13.50 21.14 12.82
CA CYS A 196 14.85 20.93 12.29
C CYS A 196 15.86 20.98 13.43
N THR A 197 16.57 19.87 13.66
CA THR A 197 17.69 19.83 14.61
C THR A 197 18.99 19.81 13.81
N LEU A 198 19.81 20.84 13.99
CA LEU A 198 21.17 20.88 13.47
C LEU A 198 22.10 20.23 14.49
N THR A 199 22.82 19.19 14.09
CA THR A 199 23.88 18.60 14.90
C THR A 199 25.16 18.63 14.09
N GLY A 200 26.18 19.35 14.56
CA GLY A 200 27.54 19.19 14.08
C GLY A 200 28.23 18.11 14.90
N GLN A 201 28.73 17.08 14.26
CA GLN A 201 29.63 16.12 14.91
C GLN A 201 30.98 16.18 14.20
N GLY A 202 32.01 16.64 14.92
CA GLY A 202 33.34 16.77 14.38
C GLY A 202 33.59 18.10 13.65
N GLU A 203 34.75 18.25 13.09
CA GLU A 203 35.15 19.48 12.41
C GLU A 203 34.39 19.75 11.09
N ASN A 204 33.62 18.78 10.57
CA ASN A 204 33.09 18.79 9.21
C ASN A 204 31.66 18.25 8.98
N GLU A 205 30.83 18.03 10.00
CA GLU A 205 29.47 17.50 9.81
C GLU A 205 28.36 18.50 10.17
N ILE A 206 27.35 18.61 9.31
CA ILE A 206 26.13 19.40 9.53
C ILE A 206 24.87 18.57 9.36
N GLY A 207 24.06 18.48 10.36
CA GLY A 207 22.63 18.57 10.52
C GLY A 207 21.68 17.38 10.30
N ARG A 208 20.64 17.38 11.13
CA ARG A 208 19.39 16.64 10.95
C ARG A 208 18.22 17.60 10.83
N ALA A 209 17.34 17.33 9.85
CA ALA A 209 16.00 17.93 9.76
C ALA A 209 14.93 16.86 9.97
#